data_8d7105d3da434fb0d96f3e8802cf3d67
#
_entry.id   8d7105d3da434fb0d96f3e8802cf3d67
#
_cell.length_a   1.000
_cell.length_b   1.000
_cell.length_c   1.000
_cell.angle_alpha   90.00
_cell.angle_beta   90.00
_cell.angle_gamma   90.00
#
_symmetry.space_group_name_H-M   'P 1'
#
loop_
_entity.id
_entity.type
_entity.pdbx_description
1 polymer ?
#
loop_
_entity_poly.entity_id
_entity_poly.type
_entity_poly.pdbx_seq_one_letter_code
_entity_poly.pdbx_strand_id
1 'polypeptide(L)'
;MANIYKGTLGLIGNTPLVEVTNIEKELGLKATVLVKLEYFNPAGSVKDRIAKAMIEDAEEKGLLKEGSVIIEPTSGNTGIGLAAIAAAKGYRIILTMPETMSVERRNILKAYGAEIVLTEGAKGMKGAIAKAEELAQEIPGGFIPGQFVNPANPAVHKATTGPEIWKDTDGKVDIFIAGVGTGGTLTGTGEYLKEQNPSVKIVALEPDDSPVLSEGRPGPHKIQGIGAGFVPDVLNTKIYDEIYRATGDEAFAAAKFLAKKEGISVGISSGASLSAALSYAKKPENEGKVIVALLPDSGDRYYSTPLFGD
;
A
#
# COMPACT_ATOMS: atom_id res chain seq x y z
N MET A 1 -2.40 33.72 -0.59
CA MET A 1 -2.61 33.18 0.78
C MET A 1 -1.42 32.30 1.10
N ALA A 2 -0.93 32.30 2.35
CA ALA A 2 0.19 31.46 2.75
C ALA A 2 -0.22 29.98 2.68
N ASN A 3 0.62 29.14 2.05
CA ASN A 3 0.41 27.69 1.95
C ASN A 3 1.15 27.00 3.11
N ILE A 4 0.65 27.15 4.33
CA ILE A 4 1.24 26.60 5.54
C ILE A 4 0.31 25.52 6.11
N TYR A 5 0.78 24.27 6.15
CA TYR A 5 0.07 23.18 6.79
C TYR A 5 0.23 23.23 8.32
N LYS A 6 -0.85 22.97 9.04
CA LYS A 6 -0.83 22.85 10.51
C LYS A 6 -0.68 21.39 10.89
N GLY A 7 0.57 20.92 11.00
CA GLY A 7 0.88 19.52 11.27
C GLY A 7 0.89 18.64 10.01
N THR A 8 1.29 17.37 10.19
CA THR A 8 1.55 16.43 9.09
C THR A 8 0.30 15.78 8.52
N LEU A 9 -0.81 15.72 9.27
CA LEU A 9 -2.04 15.05 8.84
C LEU A 9 -2.66 15.63 7.57
N GLY A 10 -2.48 16.95 7.36
CA GLY A 10 -2.95 17.64 6.15
C GLY A 10 -2.12 17.37 4.90
N LEU A 11 -0.96 16.73 5.03
CA LEU A 11 -0.07 16.39 3.91
C LEU A 11 -0.38 15.02 3.31
N ILE A 12 -1.21 14.21 3.96
CA ILE A 12 -1.55 12.86 3.51
C ILE A 12 -2.49 12.93 2.31
N GLY A 13 -2.16 12.23 1.26
CA GLY A 13 -2.88 12.26 0.00
C GLY A 13 -2.36 13.32 -0.96
N ASN A 14 -3.11 13.60 -2.02
CA ASN A 14 -2.73 14.49 -3.12
C ASN A 14 -1.32 14.16 -3.67
N THR A 15 -1.02 12.87 -3.75
CA THR A 15 0.27 12.38 -4.23
C THR A 15 0.39 12.59 -5.75
N PRO A 16 1.59 12.82 -6.28
CA PRO A 16 1.76 13.10 -7.70
C PRO A 16 1.47 11.87 -8.57
N LEU A 17 0.96 12.16 -9.76
CA LEU A 17 0.86 11.23 -10.88
C LEU A 17 1.92 11.63 -11.91
N VAL A 18 2.78 10.68 -12.32
CA VAL A 18 3.94 10.95 -13.18
C VAL A 18 3.89 10.04 -14.40
N GLU A 19 4.06 10.62 -15.59
CA GLU A 19 4.23 9.88 -16.85
C GLU A 19 5.68 9.39 -17.00
N VAL A 20 5.86 8.12 -17.34
CA VAL A 20 7.20 7.50 -17.46
C VAL A 20 7.72 7.64 -18.88
N THR A 21 7.92 8.87 -19.33
CA THR A 21 8.19 9.25 -20.72
C THR A 21 9.49 8.66 -21.30
N ASN A 22 10.54 8.51 -20.48
CA ASN A 22 11.79 7.90 -20.94
C ASN A 22 11.63 6.40 -21.18
N ILE A 23 10.87 5.72 -20.31
CA ILE A 23 10.56 4.30 -20.45
C ILE A 23 9.65 4.06 -21.64
N GLU A 24 8.62 4.88 -21.84
CA GLU A 24 7.72 4.81 -23.00
C GLU A 24 8.50 4.92 -24.31
N LYS A 25 9.39 5.91 -24.38
CA LYS A 25 10.25 6.14 -25.56
C LYS A 25 11.20 4.97 -25.80
N GLU A 26 11.85 4.47 -24.76
CA GLU A 26 12.83 3.36 -24.89
C GLU A 26 12.16 2.07 -25.35
N LEU A 27 10.97 1.78 -24.85
CA LEU A 27 10.22 0.58 -25.18
C LEU A 27 9.31 0.75 -26.41
N GLY A 28 9.23 1.95 -27.00
CA GLY A 28 8.37 2.24 -28.14
C GLY A 28 6.88 2.05 -27.83
N LEU A 29 6.46 2.35 -26.59
CA LEU A 29 5.08 2.18 -26.17
C LEU A 29 4.18 3.21 -26.87
N LYS A 30 2.97 2.78 -27.20
CA LYS A 30 1.92 3.64 -27.78
C LYS A 30 0.79 3.93 -26.79
N ALA A 31 0.81 3.31 -25.62
CA ALA A 31 -0.02 3.63 -24.47
C ALA A 31 0.73 4.61 -23.57
N THR A 32 -0.01 5.46 -22.86
CA THR A 32 0.53 6.33 -21.81
C THR A 32 0.57 5.57 -20.48
N VAL A 33 1.72 5.54 -19.83
CA VAL A 33 1.91 4.88 -18.53
C VAL A 33 2.15 5.91 -17.45
N LEU A 34 1.23 5.99 -16.52
CA LEU A 34 1.25 6.90 -15.38
C LEU A 34 1.51 6.12 -14.09
N VAL A 35 2.35 6.66 -13.21
CA VAL A 35 2.65 6.08 -11.91
C VAL A 35 2.19 7.02 -10.78
N LYS A 36 1.36 6.51 -9.87
CA LYS A 36 0.88 7.22 -8.68
C LYS A 36 1.88 7.01 -7.55
N LEU A 37 2.64 8.04 -7.19
CA LEU A 37 3.78 7.96 -6.27
C LEU A 37 3.35 8.14 -4.81
N GLU A 38 2.95 7.07 -4.15
CA GLU A 38 2.44 7.09 -2.77
C GLU A 38 3.51 7.33 -1.70
N TYR A 39 4.80 7.27 -2.04
CA TYR A 39 5.85 7.62 -1.10
C TYR A 39 5.95 9.14 -0.82
N PHE A 40 5.21 9.97 -1.53
CA PHE A 40 5.07 11.39 -1.20
C PHE A 40 4.19 11.64 0.04
N ASN A 41 3.49 10.64 0.55
CA ASN A 41 2.87 10.74 1.87
C ASN A 41 3.96 10.93 2.96
N PRO A 42 3.67 11.65 4.06
CA PRO A 42 4.68 12.05 5.08
C PRO A 42 5.46 10.89 5.70
N ALA A 43 4.80 9.76 5.98
CA ALA A 43 5.47 8.56 6.48
C ALA A 43 5.93 7.62 5.35
N GLY A 44 5.85 8.08 4.08
CA GLY A 44 6.50 7.50 2.91
C GLY A 44 5.77 6.31 2.28
N SER A 45 4.47 6.13 2.47
CA SER A 45 3.73 5.08 1.77
C SER A 45 2.22 5.33 1.65
N VAL A 46 1.58 4.53 0.81
CA VAL A 46 0.12 4.47 0.66
C VAL A 46 -0.61 4.19 1.98
N LYS A 47 0.07 3.57 2.95
CA LYS A 47 -0.52 3.18 4.23
C LYS A 47 -0.78 4.35 5.18
N ASP A 48 -0.20 5.50 4.93
CA ASP A 48 -0.51 6.73 5.67
C ASP A 48 -1.98 7.08 5.56
N ARG A 49 -2.58 6.85 4.38
CA ARG A 49 -4.01 7.09 4.13
C ARG A 49 -4.90 6.25 5.02
N ILE A 50 -4.67 4.94 5.04
CA ILE A 50 -5.49 4.02 5.86
C ILE A 50 -5.21 4.19 7.35
N ALA A 51 -3.96 4.47 7.75
CA ALA A 51 -3.62 4.73 9.14
C ALA A 51 -4.40 5.93 9.69
N LYS A 52 -4.40 7.04 8.96
CA LYS A 52 -5.21 8.21 9.32
C LYS A 52 -6.70 7.86 9.37
N ALA A 53 -7.24 7.24 8.34
CA ALA A 53 -8.66 6.96 8.23
C ALA A 53 -9.17 6.02 9.33
N MET A 54 -8.44 4.94 9.64
CA MET A 54 -8.83 4.00 10.68
C MET A 54 -8.79 4.63 12.08
N ILE A 55 -7.84 5.52 12.34
CA ILE A 55 -7.76 6.25 13.63
C ILE A 55 -8.90 7.28 13.72
N GLU A 56 -9.12 8.08 12.70
CA GLU A 56 -10.20 9.09 12.69
C GLU A 56 -11.59 8.46 12.76
N ASP A 57 -11.84 7.36 12.05
CA ASP A 57 -13.09 6.59 12.15
C ASP A 57 -13.31 6.04 13.57
N ALA A 58 -12.25 5.56 14.22
CA ALA A 58 -12.34 5.08 15.60
C ALA A 58 -12.60 6.22 16.62
N GLU A 59 -12.04 7.40 16.39
CA GLU A 59 -12.33 8.61 17.19
C GLU A 59 -13.79 9.02 17.04
N GLU A 60 -14.31 9.10 15.80
CA GLU A 60 -15.72 9.45 15.51
C GLU A 60 -16.70 8.47 16.17
N LYS A 61 -16.35 7.18 16.18
CA LYS A 61 -17.16 6.14 16.81
C LYS A 61 -16.99 6.05 18.33
N GLY A 62 -16.10 6.85 18.92
CA GLY A 62 -15.79 6.83 20.35
C GLY A 62 -15.07 5.55 20.81
N LEU A 63 -14.49 4.78 19.87
CA LEU A 63 -13.68 3.59 20.17
C LEU A 63 -12.26 3.97 20.59
N LEU A 64 -11.77 5.11 20.11
CA LEU A 64 -10.47 5.68 20.44
C LEU A 64 -10.67 7.05 21.10
N LYS A 65 -10.11 7.26 22.29
CA LYS A 65 -10.23 8.50 23.10
C LYS A 65 -8.89 8.84 23.71
N GLU A 66 -8.80 9.99 24.35
CA GLU A 66 -7.63 10.37 25.15
C GLU A 66 -7.27 9.25 26.16
N GLY A 67 -6.01 8.87 26.18
CA GLY A 67 -5.51 7.76 27.01
C GLY A 67 -5.71 6.36 26.42
N SER A 68 -6.40 6.20 25.29
CA SER A 68 -6.47 4.92 24.57
C SER A 68 -5.11 4.52 24.01
N VAL A 69 -4.92 3.21 23.79
CA VAL A 69 -3.68 2.63 23.25
C VAL A 69 -3.98 1.94 21.93
N ILE A 70 -3.32 2.36 20.86
CA ILE A 70 -3.42 1.69 19.56
C ILE A 70 -2.52 0.46 19.58
N ILE A 71 -3.03 -0.68 19.14
CA ILE A 71 -2.29 -1.94 19.09
C ILE A 71 -2.51 -2.58 17.72
N GLU A 72 -1.44 -2.88 16.98
CA GLU A 72 -1.58 -3.50 15.64
C GLU A 72 -0.49 -4.56 15.42
N PRO A 73 -0.87 -5.75 14.93
CA PRO A 73 0.10 -6.79 14.57
C PRO A 73 0.67 -6.50 13.17
N THR A 74 1.75 -5.73 13.11
CA THR A 74 2.38 -5.37 11.84
C THR A 74 3.80 -4.85 12.02
N SER A 75 4.65 -5.16 11.06
CA SER A 75 6.01 -4.63 10.93
C SER A 75 6.23 -3.83 9.65
N GLY A 76 5.17 -3.72 8.82
CA GLY A 76 5.25 -3.09 7.50
C GLY A 76 4.84 -1.62 7.50
N ASN A 77 4.51 -1.15 6.31
CA ASN A 77 4.12 0.24 6.07
C ASN A 77 2.90 0.69 6.89
N THR A 78 1.98 -0.21 7.21
CA THR A 78 0.83 0.10 8.07
C THR A 78 1.30 0.47 9.48
N GLY A 79 2.24 -0.27 10.06
CA GLY A 79 2.82 0.07 11.37
C GLY A 79 3.51 1.42 11.36
N ILE A 80 4.25 1.74 10.30
CA ILE A 80 4.92 3.04 10.14
C ILE A 80 3.88 4.16 10.04
N GLY A 81 2.86 3.99 9.21
CA GLY A 81 1.76 4.95 9.08
C GLY A 81 1.03 5.17 10.41
N LEU A 82 0.62 4.07 11.09
CA LEU A 82 -0.04 4.16 12.40
C LEU A 82 0.84 4.84 13.45
N ALA A 83 2.13 4.53 13.51
CA ALA A 83 3.06 5.15 14.44
C ALA A 83 3.21 6.65 14.18
N ALA A 84 3.30 7.07 12.91
CA ALA A 84 3.36 8.48 12.54
C ALA A 84 2.08 9.24 12.91
N ILE A 85 0.90 8.64 12.66
CA ILE A 85 -0.39 9.26 13.03
C ILE A 85 -0.55 9.31 14.55
N ALA A 86 -0.20 8.23 15.26
CA ALA A 86 -0.23 8.18 16.72
C ALA A 86 0.65 9.28 17.34
N ALA A 87 1.87 9.46 16.84
CA ALA A 87 2.76 10.53 17.26
C ALA A 87 2.15 11.92 17.00
N ALA A 88 1.55 12.15 15.82
CA ALA A 88 0.95 13.43 15.49
C ALA A 88 -0.32 13.75 16.31
N LYS A 89 -1.05 12.75 16.77
CA LYS A 89 -2.28 12.88 17.56
C LYS A 89 -2.08 12.69 19.08
N GLY A 90 -0.87 12.29 19.51
CA GLY A 90 -0.54 12.08 20.93
C GLY A 90 -1.02 10.76 21.52
N TYR A 91 -1.27 9.74 20.67
CA TYR A 91 -1.64 8.41 21.13
C TYR A 91 -0.41 7.54 21.45
N ARG A 92 -0.53 6.72 22.48
CA ARG A 92 0.35 5.59 22.70
C ARG A 92 0.08 4.51 21.68
N ILE A 93 1.13 3.89 21.14
CA ILE A 93 1.00 2.80 20.17
C ILE A 93 1.94 1.65 20.49
N ILE A 94 1.43 0.42 20.41
CA ILE A 94 2.16 -0.82 20.57
C ILE A 94 2.04 -1.62 19.28
N LEU A 95 3.18 -2.03 18.72
CA LEU A 95 3.21 -2.85 17.52
C LEU A 95 3.79 -4.23 17.86
N THR A 96 3.03 -5.27 17.55
CA THR A 96 3.48 -6.65 17.74
C THR A 96 4.02 -7.22 16.45
N MET A 97 5.14 -7.92 16.51
CA MET A 97 5.78 -8.51 15.33
C MET A 97 6.72 -9.64 15.70
N PRO A 98 6.96 -10.60 14.78
CA PRO A 98 7.96 -11.64 15.00
C PRO A 98 9.36 -11.06 15.19
N GLU A 99 10.15 -11.66 16.05
CA GLU A 99 11.56 -11.26 16.28
C GLU A 99 12.47 -11.37 15.05
N THR A 100 12.02 -12.09 14.02
CA THR A 100 12.70 -12.21 12.72
C THR A 100 12.63 -10.95 11.85
N MET A 101 11.82 -9.95 12.23
CA MET A 101 11.72 -8.69 11.49
C MET A 101 13.00 -7.88 11.57
N SER A 102 13.34 -7.20 10.48
CA SER A 102 14.61 -6.46 10.35
C SER A 102 14.77 -5.36 11.40
N VAL A 103 16.01 -5.12 11.80
CA VAL A 103 16.36 -4.09 12.79
C VAL A 103 16.01 -2.70 12.25
N GLU A 104 16.19 -2.46 10.96
CA GLU A 104 15.88 -1.18 10.30
C GLU A 104 14.39 -0.82 10.47
N ARG A 105 13.49 -1.78 10.24
CA ARG A 105 12.05 -1.58 10.43
C ARG A 105 11.70 -1.26 11.88
N ARG A 106 12.32 -1.97 12.84
CA ARG A 106 12.14 -1.69 14.26
C ARG A 106 12.63 -0.29 14.63
N ASN A 107 13.75 0.14 14.05
CA ASN A 107 14.31 1.48 14.32
C ASN A 107 13.42 2.59 13.77
N ILE A 108 12.84 2.45 12.60
CA ILE A 108 11.88 3.42 12.05
C ILE A 108 10.66 3.55 12.97
N LEU A 109 10.10 2.44 13.43
CA LEU A 109 8.93 2.45 14.32
C LEU A 109 9.26 3.11 15.67
N LYS A 110 10.42 2.80 16.25
CA LYS A 110 10.89 3.42 17.49
C LYS A 110 11.13 4.92 17.34
N ALA A 111 11.60 5.37 16.17
CA ALA A 111 11.80 6.79 15.90
C ALA A 111 10.49 7.60 15.96
N TYR A 112 9.35 6.97 15.63
CA TYR A 112 8.02 7.56 15.84
C TYR A 112 7.47 7.38 17.27
N GLY A 113 8.24 6.77 18.18
CA GLY A 113 7.81 6.57 19.56
C GLY A 113 6.96 5.30 19.79
N ALA A 114 6.87 4.40 18.80
CA ALA A 114 6.12 3.16 18.98
C ALA A 114 6.84 2.19 19.93
N GLU A 115 6.07 1.58 20.81
CA GLU A 115 6.50 0.42 21.60
C GLU A 115 6.44 -0.83 20.73
N ILE A 116 7.48 -1.66 20.79
CA ILE A 116 7.57 -2.89 20.01
C ILE A 116 7.55 -4.09 20.94
N VAL A 117 6.58 -4.99 20.72
CA VAL A 117 6.51 -6.28 21.38
C VAL A 117 6.89 -7.37 20.37
N LEU A 118 8.03 -7.99 20.62
CA LEU A 118 8.53 -9.09 19.79
C LEU A 118 7.87 -10.40 20.22
N THR A 119 7.45 -11.19 19.24
CA THR A 119 6.91 -12.53 19.44
C THR A 119 7.87 -13.58 18.89
N GLU A 120 7.72 -14.81 19.33
CA GLU A 120 8.53 -15.94 18.89
C GLU A 120 8.50 -16.10 17.36
N GLY A 121 9.68 -16.11 16.75
CA GLY A 121 9.84 -16.14 15.29
C GLY A 121 9.15 -17.33 14.61
N ALA A 122 9.18 -18.51 15.27
CA ALA A 122 8.55 -19.73 14.78
C ALA A 122 7.02 -19.61 14.62
N LYS A 123 6.37 -18.73 15.40
CA LYS A 123 4.91 -18.48 15.31
C LYS A 123 4.53 -17.50 14.20
N GLY A 124 5.50 -16.83 13.60
CA GLY A 124 5.28 -15.85 12.52
C GLY A 124 4.21 -14.81 12.87
N MET A 125 3.47 -14.33 11.86
CA MET A 125 2.42 -13.33 12.06
C MET A 125 1.25 -13.82 12.92
N LYS A 126 0.97 -15.13 12.96
CA LYS A 126 -0.08 -15.67 13.85
C LYS A 126 0.25 -15.40 15.32
N GLY A 127 1.52 -15.52 15.71
CA GLY A 127 1.98 -15.19 17.06
C GLY A 127 1.84 -13.69 17.36
N ALA A 128 2.14 -12.84 16.41
CA ALA A 128 2.00 -11.39 16.55
C ALA A 128 0.52 -10.98 16.71
N ILE A 129 -0.39 -11.57 15.92
CA ILE A 129 -1.84 -11.34 16.01
C ILE A 129 -2.36 -11.74 17.41
N ALA A 130 -2.07 -12.97 17.84
CA ALA A 130 -2.50 -13.43 19.15
C ALA A 130 -2.01 -12.53 20.30
N LYS A 131 -0.76 -12.03 20.19
CA LYS A 131 -0.20 -11.10 21.18
C LYS A 131 -0.86 -9.72 21.14
N ALA A 132 -1.23 -9.23 19.97
CA ALA A 132 -1.98 -7.97 19.85
C ALA A 132 -3.37 -8.09 20.50
N GLU A 133 -4.08 -9.19 20.27
CA GLU A 133 -5.38 -9.47 20.86
C GLU A 133 -5.31 -9.60 22.40
N GLU A 134 -4.29 -10.30 22.92
CA GLU A 134 -4.01 -10.39 24.35
C GLU A 134 -3.81 -9.00 24.96
N LEU A 135 -2.92 -8.19 24.38
CA LEU A 135 -2.63 -6.84 24.87
C LEU A 135 -3.86 -5.91 24.79
N ALA A 136 -4.70 -6.05 23.77
CA ALA A 136 -5.90 -5.24 23.63
C ALA A 136 -6.95 -5.57 24.70
N GLN A 137 -6.96 -6.81 25.23
CA GLN A 137 -7.82 -7.22 26.33
C GLN A 137 -7.25 -6.80 27.70
N GLU A 138 -5.94 -6.83 27.86
CA GLU A 138 -5.27 -6.52 29.13
C GLU A 138 -5.13 -5.02 29.39
N ILE A 139 -4.93 -4.23 28.31
CA ILE A 139 -4.67 -2.78 28.43
C ILE A 139 -6.00 -2.02 28.36
N PRO A 140 -6.37 -1.26 29.40
CA PRO A 140 -7.56 -0.43 29.37
C PRO A 140 -7.51 0.59 28.19
N GLY A 141 -8.55 0.58 27.35
CA GLY A 141 -8.60 1.41 26.16
C GLY A 141 -7.75 0.90 24.99
N GLY A 142 -7.30 -0.37 25.05
CA GLY A 142 -6.62 -1.04 23.94
C GLY A 142 -7.54 -1.14 22.71
N PHE A 143 -7.05 -0.70 21.54
CA PHE A 143 -7.80 -0.68 20.29
C PHE A 143 -6.94 -1.23 19.15
N ILE A 144 -7.49 -2.18 18.39
CA ILE A 144 -6.87 -2.75 17.19
C ILE A 144 -7.53 -2.16 15.95
N PRO A 145 -6.82 -1.35 15.13
CA PRO A 145 -7.35 -0.81 13.88
C PRO A 145 -7.82 -1.86 12.89
N GLY A 146 -7.10 -2.98 12.74
CA GLY A 146 -7.53 -4.13 11.96
C GLY A 146 -7.55 -3.90 10.45
N GLN A 147 -6.40 -3.63 9.85
CA GLN A 147 -6.27 -3.23 8.43
C GLN A 147 -6.94 -4.17 7.41
N PHE A 148 -7.10 -5.45 7.72
CA PHE A 148 -7.67 -6.46 6.80
C PHE A 148 -9.19 -6.56 6.86
N VAL A 149 -9.82 -6.02 7.92
CA VAL A 149 -11.26 -6.13 8.18
C VAL A 149 -11.94 -4.76 8.33
N ASN A 150 -11.19 -3.68 8.53
CA ASN A 150 -11.72 -2.35 8.80
C ASN A 150 -12.21 -1.66 7.51
N PRO A 151 -13.51 -1.33 7.39
CA PRO A 151 -14.08 -0.70 6.21
C PRO A 151 -13.56 0.72 5.94
N ALA A 152 -12.97 1.40 6.92
CA ALA A 152 -12.32 2.70 6.73
C ALA A 152 -11.13 2.61 5.74
N ASN A 153 -10.52 1.41 5.61
CA ASN A 153 -9.43 1.18 4.67
C ASN A 153 -9.89 1.38 3.20
N PRO A 154 -10.79 0.61 2.61
CA PRO A 154 -11.24 0.89 1.25
C PRO A 154 -11.97 2.25 1.13
N ALA A 155 -12.67 2.69 2.16
CA ALA A 155 -13.42 3.94 2.14
C ALA A 155 -12.52 5.15 1.89
N VAL A 156 -11.34 5.24 2.51
CA VAL A 156 -10.41 6.36 2.27
C VAL A 156 -9.87 6.38 0.85
N HIS A 157 -9.64 5.23 0.24
CA HIS A 157 -9.20 5.16 -1.15
C HIS A 157 -10.31 5.57 -2.13
N LYS A 158 -11.56 5.23 -1.83
CA LYS A 158 -12.73 5.69 -2.59
C LYS A 158 -12.92 7.20 -2.46
N ALA A 159 -12.66 7.75 -1.28
CA ALA A 159 -12.81 9.18 -1.01
C ALA A 159 -11.62 10.05 -1.46
N THR A 160 -10.43 9.47 -1.65
CA THR A 160 -9.21 10.25 -1.93
C THR A 160 -8.44 9.74 -3.15
N THR A 161 -7.89 8.55 -3.12
CA THR A 161 -7.02 8.02 -4.18
C THR A 161 -7.73 7.93 -5.53
N GLY A 162 -8.96 7.44 -5.56
CA GLY A 162 -9.78 7.37 -6.76
C GLY A 162 -10.07 8.76 -7.36
N PRO A 163 -10.62 9.71 -6.58
CA PRO A 163 -10.83 11.09 -7.02
C PRO A 163 -9.56 11.79 -7.49
N GLU A 164 -8.43 11.61 -6.82
CA GLU A 164 -7.14 12.17 -7.24
C GLU A 164 -6.74 11.66 -8.63
N ILE A 165 -6.76 10.34 -8.85
CA ILE A 165 -6.42 9.74 -10.16
C ILE A 165 -7.36 10.26 -11.25
N TRP A 166 -8.67 10.26 -11.00
CA TRP A 166 -9.66 10.73 -11.95
C TRP A 166 -9.45 12.18 -12.35
N LYS A 167 -9.24 13.04 -11.37
CA LYS A 167 -8.99 14.47 -11.58
C LYS A 167 -7.67 14.71 -12.33
N ASP A 168 -6.59 14.05 -11.90
CA ASP A 168 -5.25 14.27 -12.46
C ASP A 168 -5.10 13.74 -13.89
N THR A 169 -6.02 12.86 -14.33
CA THR A 169 -6.09 12.35 -15.70
C THR A 169 -7.16 13.04 -16.56
N ASP A 170 -7.84 14.06 -16.05
CA ASP A 170 -9.05 14.63 -16.70
C ASP A 170 -10.08 13.54 -17.07
N GLY A 171 -10.20 12.51 -16.25
CA GLY A 171 -11.11 11.38 -16.47
C GLY A 171 -10.70 10.40 -17.57
N LYS A 172 -9.45 10.43 -18.03
CA LYS A 172 -8.98 9.63 -19.16
C LYS A 172 -8.30 8.31 -18.78
N VAL A 173 -8.43 7.85 -17.55
CA VAL A 173 -7.87 6.56 -17.12
C VAL A 173 -8.64 5.40 -17.75
N ASP A 174 -7.94 4.50 -18.45
CA ASP A 174 -8.52 3.29 -19.08
C ASP A 174 -8.25 2.04 -18.27
N ILE A 175 -7.06 1.94 -17.65
CA ILE A 175 -6.63 0.77 -16.87
C ILE A 175 -6.01 1.26 -15.57
N PHE A 176 -6.50 0.72 -14.45
CA PHE A 176 -5.90 0.94 -13.12
C PHE A 176 -5.34 -0.36 -12.56
N ILE A 177 -4.11 -0.32 -12.07
CA ILE A 177 -3.37 -1.47 -11.55
C ILE A 177 -2.91 -1.20 -10.13
N ALA A 178 -3.22 -2.11 -9.21
CA ALA A 178 -2.71 -2.04 -7.84
C ALA A 178 -2.45 -3.44 -7.26
N GLY A 179 -1.38 -3.56 -6.48
CA GLY A 179 -1.05 -4.76 -5.73
C GLY A 179 -2.02 -5.01 -4.58
N VAL A 180 -2.40 -6.27 -4.38
CA VAL A 180 -3.31 -6.69 -3.32
C VAL A 180 -2.53 -7.15 -2.09
N GLY A 181 -2.40 -6.24 -1.10
CA GLY A 181 -1.99 -6.56 0.26
C GLY A 181 -3.23 -6.75 1.14
N THR A 182 -3.83 -5.66 1.62
CA THR A 182 -5.14 -5.68 2.27
C THR A 182 -6.30 -5.64 1.27
N GLY A 183 -6.04 -5.22 0.03
CA GLY A 183 -7.08 -5.04 -0.98
C GLY A 183 -7.82 -3.69 -0.93
N GLY A 184 -7.62 -2.90 0.12
CA GLY A 184 -8.35 -1.63 0.28
C GLY A 184 -8.07 -0.62 -0.83
N THR A 185 -6.82 -0.49 -1.26
CA THR A 185 -6.43 0.40 -2.38
C THR A 185 -7.16 0.02 -3.66
N LEU A 186 -7.10 -1.25 -4.05
CA LEU A 186 -7.76 -1.75 -5.26
C LEU A 186 -9.28 -1.57 -5.18
N THR A 187 -9.86 -1.95 -4.05
CA THR A 187 -11.31 -1.87 -3.81
C THR A 187 -11.80 -0.43 -3.90
N GLY A 188 -11.31 0.45 -3.02
CA GLY A 188 -11.83 1.81 -2.95
C GLY A 188 -11.57 2.63 -4.20
N THR A 189 -10.34 2.57 -4.73
CA THR A 189 -10.00 3.25 -5.99
C THR A 189 -10.79 2.70 -7.16
N GLY A 190 -10.87 1.38 -7.29
CA GLY A 190 -11.59 0.71 -8.36
C GLY A 190 -13.10 1.01 -8.34
N GLU A 191 -13.73 1.00 -7.16
CA GLU A 191 -15.14 1.37 -7.02
C GLU A 191 -15.38 2.80 -7.50
N TYR A 192 -14.57 3.76 -7.04
CA TYR A 192 -14.72 5.14 -7.49
C TYR A 192 -14.54 5.29 -9.01
N LEU A 193 -13.48 4.71 -9.57
CA LEU A 193 -13.22 4.80 -11.00
C LEU A 193 -14.33 4.19 -11.85
N LYS A 194 -14.86 3.02 -11.45
CA LYS A 194 -15.99 2.38 -12.15
C LYS A 194 -17.32 3.13 -11.97
N GLU A 195 -17.52 3.84 -10.86
CA GLU A 195 -18.66 4.77 -10.69
C GLU A 195 -18.59 5.95 -11.66
N GLN A 196 -17.39 6.45 -11.95
CA GLN A 196 -17.20 7.52 -12.94
C GLN A 196 -17.30 7.00 -14.38
N ASN A 197 -16.66 5.87 -14.66
CA ASN A 197 -16.67 5.23 -15.97
C ASN A 197 -16.62 3.70 -15.81
N PRO A 198 -17.73 2.98 -16.02
CA PRO A 198 -17.78 1.51 -15.90
C PRO A 198 -16.82 0.75 -16.83
N SER A 199 -16.32 1.42 -17.90
CA SER A 199 -15.38 0.81 -18.85
C SER A 199 -13.94 0.79 -18.35
N VAL A 200 -13.61 1.46 -17.24
CA VAL A 200 -12.27 1.40 -16.66
C VAL A 200 -11.97 -0.02 -16.24
N LYS A 201 -10.88 -0.59 -16.78
CA LYS A 201 -10.40 -1.91 -16.41
C LYS A 201 -9.62 -1.83 -15.10
N ILE A 202 -10.00 -2.62 -14.13
CA ILE A 202 -9.31 -2.75 -12.83
C ILE A 202 -8.51 -4.06 -12.84
N VAL A 203 -7.21 -3.96 -12.62
CA VAL A 203 -6.30 -5.10 -12.59
C VAL A 203 -5.77 -5.31 -11.18
N ALA A 204 -6.12 -6.44 -10.58
CA ALA A 204 -5.54 -6.89 -9.33
C ALA A 204 -4.16 -7.49 -9.60
N LEU A 205 -3.17 -7.13 -8.80
CA LEU A 205 -1.84 -7.72 -8.89
C LEU A 205 -1.55 -8.56 -7.66
N GLU A 206 -1.13 -9.81 -7.87
CA GLU A 206 -0.70 -10.74 -6.83
C GLU A 206 0.68 -11.34 -7.17
N PRO A 207 1.42 -11.88 -6.17
CA PRO A 207 2.65 -12.62 -6.43
C PRO A 207 2.39 -13.94 -7.14
N ASP A 208 3.18 -14.27 -8.17
CA ASP A 208 3.07 -15.54 -8.89
C ASP A 208 3.33 -16.76 -7.97
N ASP A 209 4.24 -16.62 -7.02
CA ASP A 209 4.53 -17.66 -6.02
C ASP A 209 3.43 -17.83 -4.97
N SER A 210 2.48 -16.89 -4.85
CA SER A 210 1.37 -16.91 -3.90
C SER A 210 0.05 -16.47 -4.56
N PRO A 211 -0.45 -17.24 -5.56
CA PRO A 211 -1.61 -16.88 -6.37
C PRO A 211 -2.92 -17.18 -5.64
N VAL A 212 -3.18 -16.45 -4.56
CA VAL A 212 -4.35 -16.64 -3.69
C VAL A 212 -5.65 -16.23 -4.38
N LEU A 213 -5.62 -15.13 -5.15
CA LEU A 213 -6.82 -14.63 -5.82
C LEU A 213 -7.19 -15.48 -7.03
N SER A 214 -6.20 -15.94 -7.79
CA SER A 214 -6.43 -16.72 -9.02
C SER A 214 -6.55 -18.23 -8.78
N GLU A 215 -5.81 -18.79 -7.81
CA GLU A 215 -5.72 -20.24 -7.58
C GLU A 215 -6.09 -20.68 -6.15
N GLY A 216 -6.36 -19.75 -5.23
CA GLY A 216 -6.62 -20.08 -3.81
C GLY A 216 -5.41 -20.66 -3.07
N ARG A 217 -4.21 -20.55 -3.63
CA ARG A 217 -3.00 -21.21 -3.13
C ARG A 217 -2.01 -20.19 -2.56
N PRO A 218 -1.82 -20.11 -1.23
CA PRO A 218 -0.76 -19.30 -0.64
C PRO A 218 0.62 -19.95 -0.80
N GLY A 219 1.66 -19.13 -0.87
CA GLY A 219 3.05 -19.58 -0.92
C GLY A 219 4.03 -18.50 -0.44
N PRO A 220 5.29 -18.87 -0.10
CA PRO A 220 6.32 -17.90 0.19
C PRO A 220 6.72 -17.14 -1.07
N HIS A 221 6.88 -15.82 -0.97
CA HIS A 221 7.26 -14.97 -2.09
C HIS A 221 8.15 -13.80 -1.66
N LYS A 222 8.80 -13.14 -2.64
CA LYS A 222 9.77 -12.07 -2.41
C LYS A 222 9.16 -10.66 -2.49
N ILE A 223 7.92 -10.51 -2.95
CA ILE A 223 7.29 -9.19 -3.17
C ILE A 223 6.68 -8.71 -1.86
N GLN A 224 7.48 -8.01 -1.05
CA GLN A 224 7.02 -7.47 0.23
C GLN A 224 5.90 -6.43 0.04
N GLY A 225 4.93 -6.43 0.95
CA GLY A 225 3.83 -5.45 0.99
C GLY A 225 2.53 -5.89 0.31
N ILE A 226 2.54 -6.97 -0.46
CA ILE A 226 1.36 -7.60 -1.06
C ILE A 226 1.35 -9.10 -0.79
N GLY A 227 0.29 -9.81 -1.17
CA GLY A 227 0.22 -11.27 -1.05
C GLY A 227 0.15 -11.74 0.40
N ALA A 228 -0.91 -11.39 1.12
CA ALA A 228 -1.09 -11.71 2.55
C ALA A 228 -1.26 -13.22 2.85
N GLY A 229 -1.42 -14.06 1.81
CA GLY A 229 -1.64 -15.50 1.94
C GLY A 229 -3.10 -15.90 2.17
N PHE A 230 -4.01 -14.95 2.14
CA PHE A 230 -5.47 -15.14 2.25
C PHE A 230 -6.18 -14.01 1.51
N VAL A 231 -7.49 -14.19 1.25
CA VAL A 231 -8.34 -13.13 0.69
C VAL A 231 -8.81 -12.23 1.83
N PRO A 232 -8.43 -10.94 1.85
CA PRO A 232 -8.84 -10.02 2.92
C PRO A 232 -10.34 -9.69 2.88
N ASP A 233 -10.96 -9.48 4.05
CA ASP A 233 -12.39 -9.16 4.14
C ASP A 233 -12.75 -7.81 3.49
N VAL A 234 -11.84 -6.85 3.51
CA VAL A 234 -12.04 -5.52 2.88
C VAL A 234 -11.84 -5.53 1.35
N LEU A 235 -11.39 -6.65 0.77
CA LEU A 235 -11.26 -6.78 -0.68
C LEU A 235 -12.61 -7.10 -1.33
N ASN A 236 -13.09 -6.19 -2.16
CA ASN A 236 -14.21 -6.47 -3.06
C ASN A 236 -13.70 -7.33 -4.24
N THR A 237 -13.91 -8.65 -4.16
CA THR A 237 -13.45 -9.59 -5.20
C THR A 237 -14.20 -9.48 -6.53
N LYS A 238 -15.21 -8.61 -6.62
CA LYS A 238 -15.97 -8.36 -7.86
C LYS A 238 -15.54 -7.06 -8.55
N ILE A 239 -14.60 -6.31 -7.97
CA ILE A 239 -14.23 -5.00 -8.51
C ILE A 239 -13.21 -5.12 -9.66
N TYR A 240 -12.33 -6.10 -9.62
CA TYR A 240 -11.31 -6.28 -10.64
C TYR A 240 -11.80 -7.13 -11.80
N ASP A 241 -11.34 -6.80 -12.98
CA ASP A 241 -11.67 -7.47 -14.23
C ASP A 241 -10.66 -8.55 -14.60
N GLU A 242 -9.40 -8.35 -14.20
CA GLU A 242 -8.28 -9.26 -14.47
C GLU A 242 -7.35 -9.35 -13.26
N ILE A 243 -6.60 -10.45 -13.18
CA ILE A 243 -5.52 -10.63 -12.21
C ILE A 243 -4.21 -10.73 -12.97
N TYR A 244 -3.22 -9.91 -12.59
CA TYR A 244 -1.84 -10.02 -13.05
C TYR A 244 -0.99 -10.71 -11.99
N ARG A 245 -0.26 -11.74 -12.39
CA ARG A 245 0.66 -12.46 -11.51
C ARG A 245 2.07 -11.98 -11.78
N ALA A 246 2.68 -11.32 -10.78
CA ALA A 246 4.04 -10.81 -10.88
C ALA A 246 5.04 -11.76 -10.23
N THR A 247 6.14 -12.03 -10.91
CA THR A 247 7.28 -12.71 -10.30
C THR A 247 8.15 -11.74 -9.49
N GLY A 248 8.92 -12.25 -8.53
CA GLY A 248 9.88 -11.42 -7.79
C GLY A 248 10.93 -10.78 -8.70
N ASP A 249 11.39 -11.50 -9.70
CA ASP A 249 12.41 -11.02 -10.64
C ASP A 249 11.89 -9.88 -11.52
N GLU A 250 10.66 -9.97 -12.01
CA GLU A 250 10.00 -8.87 -12.73
C GLU A 250 9.86 -7.62 -11.85
N ALA A 251 9.48 -7.80 -10.58
CA ALA A 251 9.33 -6.71 -9.63
C ALA A 251 10.68 -5.99 -9.38
N PHE A 252 11.74 -6.73 -9.14
CA PHE A 252 13.09 -6.16 -8.97
C PHE A 252 13.59 -5.47 -10.23
N ALA A 253 13.44 -6.11 -11.39
CA ALA A 253 13.89 -5.55 -12.66
C ALA A 253 13.17 -4.25 -12.99
N ALA A 254 11.84 -4.20 -12.82
CA ALA A 254 11.04 -3.00 -13.10
C ALA A 254 11.36 -1.86 -12.13
N ALA A 255 11.56 -2.11 -10.83
CA ALA A 255 11.96 -1.09 -9.88
C ALA A 255 13.34 -0.49 -10.21
N LYS A 256 14.33 -1.36 -10.52
CA LYS A 256 15.67 -0.92 -10.96
C LYS A 256 15.61 -0.13 -12.29
N PHE A 257 14.74 -0.55 -13.21
CA PHE A 257 14.54 0.12 -14.49
C PHE A 257 13.96 1.51 -14.32
N LEU A 258 12.94 1.66 -13.47
CA LEU A 258 12.33 2.96 -13.15
C LEU A 258 13.35 3.92 -12.53
N ALA A 259 14.15 3.45 -11.57
CA ALA A 259 15.20 4.26 -10.96
C ALA A 259 16.24 4.72 -11.97
N LYS A 260 16.67 3.81 -12.86
CA LYS A 260 17.70 4.10 -13.87
C LYS A 260 17.22 5.03 -14.99
N LYS A 261 15.94 4.96 -15.37
CA LYS A 261 15.42 5.69 -16.55
C LYS A 261 14.69 6.98 -16.18
N GLU A 262 13.94 6.96 -15.08
CA GLU A 262 13.12 8.10 -14.65
C GLU A 262 13.66 8.79 -13.39
N GLY A 263 14.71 8.23 -12.74
CA GLY A 263 15.22 8.78 -11.47
C GLY A 263 14.28 8.56 -10.28
N ILE A 264 13.35 7.61 -10.40
CA ILE A 264 12.32 7.33 -9.38
C ILE A 264 12.66 6.01 -8.69
N SER A 265 13.14 6.08 -7.44
CA SER A 265 13.46 4.90 -6.61
C SER A 265 12.24 4.45 -5.83
N VAL A 266 11.81 3.21 -6.04
CA VAL A 266 10.59 2.65 -5.46
C VAL A 266 10.82 1.27 -4.84
N GLY A 267 9.85 0.84 -4.00
CA GLY A 267 9.91 -0.48 -3.37
C GLY A 267 9.55 -1.63 -4.32
N ILE A 268 9.65 -2.86 -3.78
CA ILE A 268 9.49 -4.10 -4.56
C ILE A 268 8.08 -4.24 -5.14
N SER A 269 7.04 -4.00 -4.35
CA SER A 269 5.66 -4.07 -4.84
C SER A 269 5.31 -2.95 -5.82
N SER A 270 6.01 -1.82 -5.74
CA SER A 270 5.92 -0.75 -6.74
C SER A 270 6.50 -1.20 -8.09
N GLY A 271 7.64 -1.90 -8.06
CA GLY A 271 8.22 -2.52 -9.24
C GLY A 271 7.27 -3.56 -9.87
N ALA A 272 6.61 -4.37 -9.05
CA ALA A 272 5.59 -5.32 -9.53
C ALA A 272 4.43 -4.60 -10.23
N SER A 273 3.91 -3.50 -9.65
CA SER A 273 2.85 -2.69 -10.28
C SER A 273 3.29 -2.08 -11.62
N LEU A 274 4.54 -1.58 -11.69
CA LEU A 274 5.10 -1.08 -12.93
C LEU A 274 5.28 -2.18 -13.97
N SER A 275 5.78 -3.36 -13.61
CA SER A 275 5.94 -4.48 -14.55
C SER A 275 4.60 -4.88 -15.19
N ALA A 276 3.54 -4.92 -14.40
CA ALA A 276 2.19 -5.13 -14.90
C ALA A 276 1.78 -4.03 -15.88
N ALA A 277 1.95 -2.74 -15.52
CA ALA A 277 1.59 -1.61 -16.39
C ALA A 277 2.33 -1.67 -17.74
N LEU A 278 3.64 -1.95 -17.72
CA LEU A 278 4.43 -2.12 -18.95
C LEU A 278 3.99 -3.33 -19.78
N SER A 279 3.60 -4.43 -19.13
CA SER A 279 3.04 -5.59 -19.82
C SER A 279 1.74 -5.24 -20.55
N TYR A 280 0.83 -4.50 -19.89
CA TYR A 280 -0.40 -4.02 -20.52
C TYR A 280 -0.13 -3.00 -21.64
N ALA A 281 0.82 -2.08 -21.44
CA ALA A 281 1.14 -1.04 -22.41
C ALA A 281 1.72 -1.58 -23.73
N LYS A 282 2.35 -2.77 -23.70
CA LYS A 282 2.88 -3.45 -24.89
C LYS A 282 1.81 -4.16 -25.72
N LYS A 283 0.60 -4.36 -25.19
CA LYS A 283 -0.47 -5.04 -25.92
C LYS A 283 -1.05 -4.13 -27.00
N PRO A 284 -1.17 -4.59 -28.27
CA PRO A 284 -1.69 -3.76 -29.37
C PRO A 284 -3.07 -3.16 -29.09
N GLU A 285 -3.95 -3.90 -28.41
CA GLU A 285 -5.29 -3.45 -28.05
C GLU A 285 -5.33 -2.30 -27.05
N ASN A 286 -4.18 -1.97 -26.46
CA ASN A 286 -4.03 -0.86 -25.51
C ASN A 286 -3.31 0.36 -26.12
N GLU A 287 -3.10 0.38 -27.44
CA GLU A 287 -2.60 1.56 -28.14
C GLU A 287 -3.51 2.78 -27.88
N GLY A 288 -2.92 3.90 -27.48
CA GLY A 288 -3.61 5.16 -27.15
C GLY A 288 -4.32 5.17 -25.79
N LYS A 289 -4.28 4.08 -24.99
CA LYS A 289 -4.88 4.04 -23.66
C LYS A 289 -3.98 4.64 -22.60
N VAL A 290 -4.62 5.10 -21.52
CA VAL A 290 -3.98 5.62 -20.32
C VAL A 290 -4.03 4.54 -19.23
N ILE A 291 -2.85 4.10 -18.79
CA ILE A 291 -2.64 3.04 -17.80
C ILE A 291 -2.04 3.66 -16.54
N VAL A 292 -2.72 3.51 -15.41
CA VAL A 292 -2.26 4.03 -14.11
C VAL A 292 -1.83 2.87 -13.22
N ALA A 293 -0.57 2.87 -12.79
CA ALA A 293 -0.05 1.96 -11.77
C ALA A 293 0.15 2.69 -10.44
N LEU A 294 -0.39 2.15 -9.34
CA LEU A 294 -0.12 2.70 -8.02
C LEU A 294 1.17 2.09 -7.48
N LEU A 295 2.11 2.96 -7.10
CA LEU A 295 3.41 2.62 -6.53
C LEU A 295 3.40 2.92 -5.02
N PRO A 296 3.31 1.89 -4.16
CA PRO A 296 2.98 2.06 -2.74
C PRO A 296 4.01 2.79 -1.89
N ASP A 297 5.31 2.64 -2.15
CA ASP A 297 6.38 3.17 -1.30
C ASP A 297 7.70 3.41 -2.03
N SER A 298 8.69 4.00 -1.32
CA SER A 298 10.03 4.26 -1.84
C SER A 298 10.96 3.06 -1.72
N GLY A 299 12.07 3.09 -2.47
CA GLY A 299 13.16 2.11 -2.38
C GLY A 299 13.93 2.12 -1.07
N ASP A 300 13.91 3.22 -0.32
CA ASP A 300 14.74 3.43 0.88
C ASP A 300 14.51 2.40 1.99
N ARG A 301 13.37 1.73 1.97
CA ARG A 301 13.00 0.68 2.94
C ARG A 301 13.56 -0.70 2.60
N TYR A 302 14.31 -0.83 1.51
CA TYR A 302 14.69 -2.11 0.92
C TYR A 302 16.20 -2.24 0.67
N TYR A 303 17.05 -1.36 1.24
CA TYR A 303 18.49 -1.37 1.04
C TYR A 303 19.17 -2.69 1.43
N SER A 304 18.62 -3.40 2.42
CA SER A 304 19.11 -4.71 2.86
C SER A 304 18.53 -5.90 2.07
N THR A 305 17.81 -5.62 0.97
CA THR A 305 17.18 -6.66 0.14
C THR A 305 17.88 -6.80 -1.22
N PRO A 306 17.61 -7.88 -1.98
CA PRO A 306 18.13 -8.03 -3.34
C PRO A 306 17.71 -6.93 -4.33
N LEU A 307 16.81 -6.01 -3.94
CA LEU A 307 16.47 -4.87 -4.78
C LEU A 307 17.70 -3.98 -5.05
N PHE A 308 18.61 -3.82 -4.06
CA PHE A 308 19.81 -3.01 -4.17
C PHE A 308 21.11 -3.83 -4.10
N GLY A 309 21.02 -5.12 -3.80
CA GLY A 309 22.16 -6.05 -3.85
C GLY A 309 22.45 -6.55 -5.28
N ASP A 310 23.69 -7.01 -5.48
CA ASP A 310 24.10 -7.70 -6.70
C ASP A 310 23.43 -9.08 -6.83
#